data_9165b7b99e6c62863967de06c0647f79
#
_entry.id   9165b7b99e6c62863967de06c0647f79
#
_cell.length_a   1.000
_cell.length_b   1.000
_cell.length_c   1.000
_cell.angle_alpha   90.00
_cell.angle_beta   90.00
_cell.angle_gamma   90.00
#
_symmetry.space_group_name_H-M   'P 1'
#
loop_
_entity.id
_entity.type
_entity.pdbx_description
1 polymer ?
#
loop_
_entity_poly.entity_id
_entity_poly.type
_entity_poly.pdbx_seq_one_letter_code
_entity_poly.pdbx_strand_id
1 'polypeptide(L)'
;MSKWMALALSEAARVVGEVYPYPGVGVVLVSGEHLLGKAHNGKVGEAHAEVRVLEELQRGQWDSGGVVLYTNLEPCCNVGVALSCAEAISRANVKEVHVAMRDPYHLVRGKGIAALEEAGVKVVYGEMEEEARWQNKRYLERFCPSCGWPIKD
;
A
#
# COMPACT_ATOMS: atom_id res chain seq x y z
N MET A 1 10.86 13.08 -8.24
CA MET A 1 9.52 12.48 -8.28
C MET A 1 9.61 11.14 -9.00
N SER A 2 9.27 10.08 -8.33
CA SER A 2 9.40 8.74 -8.91
C SER A 2 8.27 8.45 -9.89
N LYS A 3 8.63 8.02 -11.09
CA LYS A 3 7.66 7.52 -12.07
C LYS A 3 6.84 6.33 -11.54
N TRP A 4 7.41 5.55 -10.63
CA TRP A 4 6.77 4.37 -10.06
C TRP A 4 5.69 4.72 -9.03
N MET A 5 5.92 5.73 -8.18
CA MET A 5 4.87 6.23 -7.29
C MET A 5 3.73 6.88 -8.10
N ALA A 6 4.05 7.63 -9.15
CA ALA A 6 3.04 8.18 -10.05
C ALA A 6 2.20 7.06 -10.71
N LEU A 7 2.83 5.95 -11.08
CA LEU A 7 2.12 4.78 -11.61
C LEU A 7 1.24 4.11 -10.55
N ALA A 8 1.70 3.99 -9.29
CA ALA A 8 0.89 3.47 -8.18
C ALA A 8 -0.35 4.35 -7.94
N LEU A 9 -0.20 5.67 -7.94
CA LEU A 9 -1.32 6.61 -7.86
C LEU A 9 -2.29 6.46 -9.05
N SER A 10 -1.77 6.24 -10.24
CA SER A 10 -2.58 5.97 -11.45
C SER A 10 -3.39 4.67 -11.34
N GLU A 11 -2.81 3.62 -10.76
CA GLU A 11 -3.56 2.39 -10.47
C GLU A 11 -4.65 2.61 -9.44
N ALA A 12 -4.35 3.32 -8.34
CA ALA A 12 -5.35 3.67 -7.33
C ALA A 12 -6.51 4.49 -7.91
N ALA A 13 -6.23 5.41 -8.83
CA ALA A 13 -7.23 6.25 -9.49
C ALA A 13 -8.32 5.45 -10.20
N ARG A 14 -8.04 4.22 -10.61
CA ARG A 14 -8.99 3.34 -11.30
C ARG A 14 -10.16 2.91 -10.41
N VAL A 15 -9.98 2.94 -9.08
CA VAL A 15 -10.96 2.43 -8.11
C VAL A 15 -11.38 3.44 -7.06
N VAL A 16 -10.70 4.58 -6.95
CA VAL A 16 -11.12 5.65 -6.04
C VAL A 16 -12.57 6.03 -6.30
N GLY A 17 -13.39 6.05 -5.25
CA GLY A 17 -14.81 6.31 -5.32
C GLY A 17 -15.66 5.05 -5.55
N GLU A 18 -15.20 4.10 -6.36
CA GLU A 18 -15.93 2.82 -6.58
C GLU A 18 -15.87 1.89 -5.38
N VAL A 19 -14.75 1.94 -4.63
CA VAL A 19 -14.54 1.14 -3.43
C VAL A 19 -14.92 1.86 -2.14
N TYR A 20 -15.42 3.10 -2.23
CA TYR A 20 -15.87 3.84 -1.05
C TYR A 20 -16.87 3.00 -0.22
N PRO A 21 -16.77 2.95 1.12
CA PRO A 21 -16.03 3.84 2.04
C PRO A 21 -14.54 3.48 2.26
N TYR A 22 -13.98 2.58 1.50
CA TYR A 22 -12.58 2.19 1.55
C TYR A 22 -11.71 3.08 0.64
N PRO A 23 -10.40 3.17 0.90
CA PRO A 23 -9.51 3.94 0.05
C PRO A 23 -9.24 3.22 -1.28
N GLY A 24 -8.93 3.98 -2.33
CA GLY A 24 -8.30 3.43 -3.51
C GLY A 24 -6.81 3.21 -3.26
N VAL A 25 -6.35 1.99 -3.43
CA VAL A 25 -4.97 1.60 -3.24
C VAL A 25 -4.39 1.09 -4.55
N GLY A 26 -3.24 1.61 -4.92
CA GLY A 26 -2.48 1.16 -6.08
C GLY A 26 -1.07 0.76 -5.67
N VAL A 27 -0.59 -0.32 -6.23
CA VAL A 27 0.73 -0.90 -5.92
C VAL A 27 1.48 -1.24 -7.20
N VAL A 28 2.77 -0.97 -7.18
CA VAL A 28 3.69 -1.25 -8.28
C VAL A 28 4.90 -2.01 -7.74
N LEU A 29 5.28 -3.10 -8.40
CA LEU A 29 6.51 -3.85 -8.14
C LEU A 29 7.51 -3.60 -9.26
N VAL A 30 8.74 -3.34 -8.91
CA VAL A 30 9.84 -3.12 -9.87
C VAL A 30 11.12 -3.83 -9.43
N SER A 31 11.96 -4.13 -10.41
CA SER A 31 13.35 -4.53 -10.20
C SER A 31 14.24 -3.68 -11.10
N GLY A 32 15.03 -2.77 -10.51
CA GLY A 32 15.73 -1.73 -11.27
C GLY A 32 14.75 -0.88 -12.07
N GLU A 33 14.93 -0.83 -13.39
CA GLU A 33 14.06 -0.10 -14.33
C GLU A 33 12.93 -0.98 -14.93
N HIS A 34 12.78 -2.21 -14.46
CA HIS A 34 11.78 -3.15 -14.98
C HIS A 34 10.53 -3.19 -14.11
N LEU A 35 9.38 -2.95 -14.71
CA LEU A 35 8.08 -3.17 -14.10
C LEU A 35 7.81 -4.67 -14.04
N LEU A 36 7.64 -5.21 -12.83
CA LEU A 36 7.30 -6.61 -12.60
C LEU A 36 5.80 -6.84 -12.52
N GLY A 37 5.07 -5.90 -11.96
CA GLY A 37 3.62 -5.97 -11.82
C GLY A 37 3.04 -4.71 -11.23
N LYS A 38 1.75 -4.55 -11.40
CA LYS A 38 0.96 -3.48 -10.80
C LYS A 38 -0.45 -3.96 -10.52
N ALA A 39 -1.06 -3.45 -9.47
CA ALA A 39 -2.41 -3.81 -9.08
C ALA A 39 -3.09 -2.67 -8.33
N HIS A 40 -4.41 -2.74 -8.26
CA HIS A 40 -5.23 -1.94 -7.35
C HIS A 40 -6.12 -2.86 -6.51
N ASN A 41 -6.67 -2.34 -5.41
CA ASN A 41 -7.62 -3.09 -4.60
C ASN A 41 -8.95 -3.27 -5.35
N GLY A 42 -9.65 -4.32 -4.96
CA GLY A 42 -11.00 -4.60 -5.44
C GLY A 42 -12.07 -4.21 -4.43
N LYS A 43 -13.25 -4.78 -4.59
CA LYS A 43 -14.37 -4.63 -3.67
C LYS A 43 -14.05 -5.26 -2.32
N VAL A 44 -14.86 -4.90 -1.31
CA VAL A 44 -14.79 -5.49 0.04
C VAL A 44 -14.78 -7.03 -0.04
N GLY A 45 -13.83 -7.65 0.68
CA GLY A 45 -13.65 -9.10 0.70
C GLY A 45 -12.73 -9.65 -0.37
N GLU A 46 -12.34 -8.84 -1.35
CA GLU A 46 -11.30 -9.20 -2.32
C GLU A 46 -9.89 -8.95 -1.76
N ALA A 47 -8.90 -9.59 -2.35
CA ALA A 47 -7.51 -9.41 -1.96
C ALA A 47 -7.05 -7.95 -2.13
N HIS A 48 -6.26 -7.46 -1.17
CA HIS A 48 -5.65 -6.13 -1.23
C HIS A 48 -4.67 -6.04 -2.42
N ALA A 49 -4.40 -4.81 -2.86
CA ALA A 49 -3.52 -4.56 -4.00
C ALA A 49 -2.13 -5.16 -3.83
N GLU A 50 -1.57 -5.09 -2.62
CA GLU A 50 -0.27 -5.66 -2.27
C GLU A 50 -0.25 -7.18 -2.48
N VAL A 51 -1.26 -7.88 -1.99
CA VAL A 51 -1.37 -9.34 -2.14
C VAL A 51 -1.49 -9.72 -3.61
N ARG A 52 -2.33 -9.00 -4.36
CA ARG A 52 -2.51 -9.22 -5.80
C ARG A 52 -1.20 -9.10 -6.58
N VAL A 53 -0.43 -8.06 -6.31
CA VAL A 53 0.83 -7.84 -7.04
C VAL A 53 1.92 -8.83 -6.63
N LEU A 54 1.94 -9.27 -5.38
CA LEU A 54 2.89 -10.28 -4.91
C LEU A 54 2.61 -11.66 -5.50
N GLU A 55 1.36 -11.98 -5.83
CA GLU A 55 1.03 -13.21 -6.57
C GLU A 55 1.66 -13.22 -7.97
N GLU A 56 1.74 -12.07 -8.63
CA GLU A 56 2.45 -11.95 -9.91
C GLU A 56 3.96 -12.20 -9.75
N LEU A 57 4.55 -11.74 -8.64
CA LEU A 57 5.96 -12.01 -8.33
C LEU A 57 6.23 -13.51 -8.17
N GLN A 58 5.33 -14.25 -7.54
CA GLN A 58 5.46 -15.70 -7.34
C GLN A 58 5.35 -16.50 -8.65
N ARG A 59 4.63 -15.98 -9.64
CA ARG A 59 4.50 -16.61 -10.97
C ARG A 59 5.75 -16.41 -11.84
N GLY A 60 6.57 -15.40 -11.55
CA GLY A 60 7.82 -15.09 -12.24
C GLY A 60 9.04 -15.67 -11.50
N GLN A 61 10.13 -15.91 -12.23
CA GLN A 61 11.43 -16.26 -11.64
C GLN A 61 12.24 -14.98 -11.40
N TRP A 62 11.84 -14.19 -10.41
CA TRP A 62 12.50 -12.94 -10.07
C TRP A 62 13.37 -13.11 -8.83
N ASP A 63 14.55 -12.53 -8.88
CA ASP A 63 15.39 -12.38 -7.69
C ASP A 63 14.74 -11.32 -6.78
N SER A 64 14.10 -11.77 -5.72
CA SER A 64 13.44 -10.91 -4.75
C SER A 64 14.39 -9.95 -4.03
N GLY A 65 15.69 -10.22 -4.03
CA GLY A 65 16.70 -9.36 -3.39
C GLY A 65 16.85 -7.97 -3.99
N GLY A 66 16.29 -7.73 -5.18
CA GLY A 66 16.29 -6.43 -5.86
C GLY A 66 14.90 -5.82 -6.05
N VAL A 67 13.84 -6.45 -5.52
CA VAL A 67 12.47 -5.99 -5.72
C VAL A 67 12.13 -4.84 -4.79
N VAL A 68 11.55 -3.79 -5.38
CA VAL A 68 11.04 -2.60 -4.70
C VAL A 68 9.54 -2.47 -4.94
N LEU A 69 8.78 -2.19 -3.89
CA LEU A 69 7.34 -1.98 -3.93
C LEU A 69 7.00 -0.51 -3.70
N TYR A 70 6.12 0.03 -4.52
CA TYR A 70 5.55 1.37 -4.37
C TYR A 70 4.06 1.26 -4.08
N THR A 71 3.58 1.95 -3.05
CA THR A 71 2.16 2.00 -2.70
C THR A 71 1.75 3.41 -2.28
N ASN A 72 0.57 3.84 -2.69
CA ASN A 72 0.05 5.15 -2.32
C ASN A 72 -0.43 5.22 -0.85
N LEU A 73 -0.72 4.07 -0.23
CA LEU A 73 -1.22 3.99 1.15
C LEU A 73 -0.40 2.99 1.97
N GLU A 74 -0.22 3.29 3.25
CA GLU A 74 0.43 2.42 4.22
C GLU A 74 -0.18 1.01 4.22
N PRO A 75 0.63 -0.06 4.06
CA PRO A 75 0.14 -1.43 4.11
C PRO A 75 -0.47 -1.78 5.46
N CYS A 76 -1.56 -2.53 5.46
CA CYS A 76 -2.21 -2.96 6.70
C CYS A 76 -1.30 -3.91 7.51
N CYS A 77 -1.40 -3.81 8.84
CA CYS A 77 -0.68 -4.67 9.78
C CYS A 77 -1.63 -5.50 10.65
N ASN A 78 -2.93 -5.40 10.42
CA ASN A 78 -3.93 -6.07 11.24
C ASN A 78 -3.83 -7.59 11.07
N VAL A 79 -3.65 -8.26 12.19
CA VAL A 79 -3.70 -9.72 12.26
C VAL A 79 -5.16 -10.12 12.37
N GLY A 80 -5.75 -10.45 11.23
CA GLY A 80 -7.09 -11.03 11.16
C GLY A 80 -7.03 -12.52 10.85
N VAL A 81 -8.08 -13.02 10.21
CA VAL A 81 -8.16 -14.40 9.71
C VAL A 81 -7.21 -14.62 8.53
N ALA A 82 -6.74 -13.53 7.90
CA ALA A 82 -5.82 -13.53 6.77
C ALA A 82 -4.49 -12.85 7.11
N LEU A 83 -3.46 -13.18 6.35
CA LEU A 83 -2.14 -12.55 6.41
C LEU A 83 -2.26 -11.04 6.15
N SER A 84 -1.66 -10.20 6.99
CA SER A 84 -1.62 -8.75 6.75
C SER A 84 -0.74 -8.43 5.53
N CYS A 85 -0.99 -7.26 4.90
CA CYS A 85 -0.17 -6.84 3.76
C CYS A 85 1.30 -6.66 4.15
N ALA A 86 1.58 -6.09 5.32
CA ALA A 86 2.96 -5.94 5.82
C ALA A 86 3.66 -7.30 5.98
N GLU A 87 2.96 -8.31 6.49
CA GLU A 87 3.49 -9.66 6.63
C GLU A 87 3.69 -10.34 5.26
N ALA A 88 2.75 -10.19 4.34
CA ALA A 88 2.87 -10.72 2.98
C ALA A 88 4.08 -10.13 2.24
N ILE A 89 4.29 -8.82 2.34
CA ILE A 89 5.44 -8.13 1.77
C ILE A 89 6.75 -8.65 2.37
N SER A 90 6.80 -8.77 3.70
CA SER A 90 7.98 -9.30 4.40
C SER A 90 8.33 -10.72 3.98
N ARG A 91 7.34 -11.61 3.91
CA ARG A 91 7.53 -13.01 3.48
C ARG A 91 7.96 -13.16 2.01
N ALA A 92 7.61 -12.19 1.17
CA ALA A 92 8.02 -12.17 -0.24
C ALA A 92 9.46 -11.68 -0.45
N ASN A 93 10.21 -11.35 0.61
CA ASN A 93 11.56 -10.80 0.57
C ASN A 93 11.70 -9.53 -0.29
N VAL A 94 10.69 -8.68 -0.28
CA VAL A 94 10.77 -7.35 -0.88
C VAL A 94 11.80 -6.53 -0.10
N LYS A 95 12.75 -5.94 -0.82
CA LYS A 95 13.90 -5.23 -0.22
C LYS A 95 13.54 -3.88 0.35
N GLU A 96 12.70 -3.15 -0.37
CA GLU A 96 12.38 -1.76 -0.09
C GLU A 96 10.93 -1.47 -0.44
N VAL A 97 10.24 -0.72 0.41
CA VAL A 97 8.86 -0.29 0.20
C VAL A 97 8.79 1.24 0.27
N HIS A 98 8.25 1.85 -0.78
CA HIS A 98 7.91 3.26 -0.81
C HIS A 98 6.43 3.44 -0.49
N VAL A 99 6.13 4.23 0.53
CA VAL A 99 4.77 4.52 1.00
C VAL A 99 4.51 6.02 0.85
N ALA A 100 3.52 6.41 0.06
CA ALA A 100 3.21 7.83 -0.13
C ALA A 100 2.59 8.45 1.10
N MET A 101 1.55 7.83 1.67
CA MET A 101 0.89 8.37 2.87
C MET A 101 0.59 7.28 3.92
N ARG A 102 0.57 7.69 5.20
CA ARG A 102 0.10 6.84 6.30
C ARG A 102 -1.41 6.65 6.22
N ASP A 103 -1.85 5.48 6.65
CA ASP A 103 -3.28 5.24 6.86
C ASP A 103 -3.76 6.09 8.04
N PRO A 104 -4.86 6.82 7.92
CA PRO A 104 -5.43 7.60 9.02
C PRO A 104 -6.03 6.72 10.12
N TYR A 105 -6.39 5.48 9.81
CA TYR A 105 -7.07 4.57 10.74
C TYR A 105 -6.17 4.18 11.91
N HIS A 106 -6.62 4.40 13.14
CA HIS A 106 -5.82 4.24 14.36
C HIS A 106 -5.22 2.83 14.56
N LEU A 107 -5.83 1.79 13.99
CA LEU A 107 -5.29 0.42 14.06
C LEU A 107 -4.15 0.16 13.08
N VAL A 108 -3.97 1.01 12.07
CA VAL A 108 -2.92 0.87 11.05
C VAL A 108 -1.87 1.98 11.15
N ARG A 109 -2.28 3.20 11.45
CA ARG A 109 -1.47 4.43 11.42
C ARG A 109 -0.08 4.27 12.02
N GLY A 110 0.93 4.24 11.16
CA GLY A 110 2.33 4.05 11.53
C GLY A 110 2.72 2.62 11.88
N LYS A 111 1.77 1.74 12.15
CA LYS A 111 2.02 0.35 12.57
C LYS A 111 2.40 -0.55 11.42
N GLY A 112 1.85 -0.30 10.23
CA GLY A 112 2.22 -1.03 9.02
C GLY A 112 3.67 -0.76 8.63
N ILE A 113 4.08 0.51 8.66
CA ILE A 113 5.47 0.92 8.43
C ILE A 113 6.39 0.29 9.48
N ALA A 114 6.03 0.39 10.77
CA ALA A 114 6.81 -0.21 11.86
C ALA A 114 6.97 -1.73 11.70
N ALA A 115 5.91 -2.43 11.33
CA ALA A 115 5.97 -3.88 11.10
C ALA A 115 6.91 -4.25 9.95
N LEU A 116 6.93 -3.48 8.88
CA LEU A 116 7.87 -3.67 7.77
C LEU A 116 9.33 -3.44 8.22
N GLU A 117 9.60 -2.36 8.95
CA GLU A 117 10.93 -2.03 9.46
C GLU A 117 11.43 -3.07 10.47
N GLU A 118 10.59 -3.53 11.38
CA GLU A 118 10.91 -4.62 12.31
C GLU A 118 11.25 -5.94 11.61
N ALA A 119 10.63 -6.19 10.45
CA ALA A 119 10.94 -7.34 9.61
C ALA A 119 12.19 -7.16 8.73
N GLY A 120 12.89 -6.04 8.84
CA GLY A 120 14.11 -5.76 8.09
C GLY A 120 13.88 -5.17 6.69
N VAL A 121 12.65 -4.78 6.35
CA VAL A 121 12.33 -4.11 5.08
C VAL A 121 12.64 -2.63 5.21
N LYS A 122 13.39 -2.08 4.26
CA LYS A 122 13.64 -0.65 4.20
C LYS A 122 12.36 0.08 3.76
N VAL A 123 11.93 1.07 4.51
CA VAL A 123 10.77 1.90 4.18
C VAL A 123 11.18 3.32 3.83
N VAL A 124 10.71 3.82 2.70
CA VAL A 124 10.83 5.22 2.27
C VAL A 124 9.42 5.83 2.31
N TYR A 125 9.25 6.88 3.10
CA TYR A 125 7.94 7.47 3.35
C TYR A 125 7.82 8.89 2.79
N GLY A 126 6.64 9.24 2.31
CA GLY A 126 6.23 10.62 2.02
C GLY A 126 6.38 11.06 0.57
N GLU A 127 6.84 10.18 -0.32
CA GLU A 127 6.91 10.49 -1.74
C GLU A 127 5.52 10.66 -2.35
N MET A 128 5.24 11.84 -2.92
CA MET A 128 3.92 12.23 -3.46
C MET A 128 2.78 12.13 -2.43
N GLU A 129 3.07 12.44 -1.17
CA GLU A 129 2.09 12.35 -0.08
C GLU A 129 0.87 13.25 -0.33
N GLU A 130 1.08 14.47 -0.82
CA GLU A 130 -0.01 15.42 -1.07
C GLU A 130 -0.97 14.90 -2.14
N GLU A 131 -0.44 14.34 -3.22
CA GLU A 131 -1.25 13.73 -4.28
C GLU A 131 -2.02 12.50 -3.78
N ALA A 132 -1.38 11.66 -2.98
CA ALA A 132 -2.02 10.49 -2.38
C ALA A 132 -3.16 10.90 -1.44
N ARG A 133 -2.95 11.91 -0.62
CA ARG A 133 -3.96 12.47 0.29
C ARG A 133 -5.13 13.11 -0.47
N TRP A 134 -4.84 13.87 -1.50
CA TRP A 134 -5.88 14.47 -2.35
C TRP A 134 -6.73 13.39 -3.02
N GLN A 135 -6.09 12.38 -3.58
CA GLN A 135 -6.77 11.27 -4.26
C GLN A 135 -7.74 10.52 -3.34
N ASN A 136 -7.36 10.29 -2.08
CA ASN A 136 -8.16 9.58 -1.09
C ASN A 136 -8.83 10.52 -0.06
N LYS A 137 -9.08 11.78 -0.43
CA LYS A 137 -9.64 12.80 0.47
C LYS A 137 -10.90 12.33 1.20
N ARG A 138 -11.86 11.73 0.48
CA ARG A 138 -13.12 11.24 1.07
C ARG A 138 -12.89 10.14 2.12
N TYR A 139 -11.91 9.29 1.89
CA TYR A 139 -11.52 8.28 2.88
C TYR A 139 -10.91 8.94 4.12
N LEU A 140 -10.01 9.89 3.93
CA LEU A 140 -9.36 10.60 5.03
C LEU A 140 -10.35 11.36 5.91
N GLU A 141 -11.38 11.96 5.33
CA GLU A 141 -12.42 12.72 6.03
C GLU A 141 -13.26 11.88 6.99
N ARG A 142 -13.18 10.56 6.91
CA ARG A 142 -13.87 9.62 7.81
C ARG A 142 -13.21 9.49 9.18
N PHE A 143 -12.00 10.01 9.36
CA PHE A 143 -11.21 9.81 10.57
C PHE A 143 -10.82 11.11 11.24
N CYS A 144 -10.79 11.08 12.57
CA CYS A 144 -10.27 12.17 13.38
C CYS A 144 -8.79 12.40 13.05
N PRO A 145 -8.37 13.62 12.65
CA PRO A 145 -6.98 13.88 12.26
C PRO A 145 -5.97 13.65 13.37
N SER A 146 -6.37 13.86 14.62
CA SER A 146 -5.47 13.76 15.77
C SER A 146 -5.32 12.34 16.31
N CYS A 147 -6.40 11.54 16.31
CA CYS A 147 -6.40 10.22 16.96
C CYS A 147 -6.67 9.04 16.01
N GLY A 148 -7.12 9.29 14.78
CA GLY A 148 -7.40 8.25 13.79
C GLY A 148 -8.63 7.39 14.06
N TRP A 149 -9.46 7.74 15.05
CA TRP A 149 -10.74 7.08 15.26
C TRP A 149 -11.75 7.48 14.18
N PRO A 150 -12.62 6.56 13.74
CA PRO A 150 -13.69 6.91 12.83
C PRO A 150 -14.58 8.00 13.43
N ILE A 151 -14.87 9.02 12.64
CA ILE A 151 -15.85 10.04 13.01
C ILE A 151 -17.22 9.40 12.82
N LYS A 152 -18.03 9.38 13.88
CA LYS A 152 -19.42 8.93 13.78
C LYS A 152 -20.22 10.01 13.07
N ASP A 153 -20.95 9.61 12.06
CA ASP A 153 -21.96 10.44 11.41
C ASP A 153 -23.09 10.82 12.38
#